data_079842ac2e145cd06d150c7d710a37a0
#
_entry.id   079842ac2e145cd06d150c7d710a37a0
#
_cell.length_a   1.000
_cell.length_b   1.000
_cell.length_c   1.000
_cell.angle_alpha   90.00
_cell.angle_beta   90.00
_cell.angle_gamma   90.00
#
_symmetry.space_group_name_H-M   'P 1'
#
loop_
_entity.id
_entity.type
_entity.pdbx_description
1 polymer ?
#
loop_
_entity_poly.entity_id
_entity_poly.type
_entity_poly.pdbx_seq_one_letter_code
_entity_poly.pdbx_strand_id
1 'polypeptide(L)'
;MKILHLGDLHLGKRVNEISMIEDQKFILDQIVTLVKEEKIDVILLCGDIYDKAIPTIEAIHLLDEFLEELSDLKVKVLMISGNHDSSERLSFGRNLFKRSNLYIASQFNQEIEKITIKEDGYNINFYMLPFVKPAYINHVLKIQTETYEECFKHLMEQVKINEDETNILLAHQF
;
A
#
# COMPACT_ATOMS: atom_id res chain seq x y z
N MET A 1 16.77 6.89 -7.86
CA MET A 1 15.80 6.14 -7.03
C MET A 1 15.43 4.82 -7.69
N LYS A 2 15.54 3.70 -6.97
CA LYS A 2 15.04 2.39 -7.38
C LYS A 2 13.77 2.08 -6.58
N ILE A 3 12.71 1.67 -7.26
CA ILE A 3 11.41 1.38 -6.65
C ILE A 3 11.09 -0.10 -6.88
N LEU A 4 10.69 -0.80 -5.82
CA LEU A 4 10.16 -2.15 -5.88
C LEU A 4 8.63 -2.09 -5.68
N HIS A 5 7.88 -2.65 -6.61
CA HIS A 5 6.43 -2.73 -6.54
C HIS A 5 6.00 -4.15 -6.20
N LEU A 6 5.22 -4.29 -5.15
CA LEU A 6 4.61 -5.53 -4.68
C LEU A 6 3.10 -5.30 -4.51
N GLY A 7 2.31 -6.28 -4.85
CA GLY A 7 0.87 -6.30 -4.63
C GLY A 7 0.42 -7.72 -4.33
N ASP A 8 -0.80 -7.87 -3.79
CA ASP A 8 -1.45 -9.16 -3.61
C ASP A 8 -0.61 -10.16 -2.79
N LEU A 9 -0.06 -9.71 -1.66
CA LEU A 9 0.72 -10.57 -0.77
C LEU A 9 -0.15 -11.67 -0.14
N HIS A 10 -1.41 -11.37 0.14
CA HIS A 10 -2.39 -12.29 0.74
C HIS A 10 -1.81 -13.09 1.91
N LEU A 11 -1.13 -12.42 2.84
CA LEU A 11 -0.51 -13.08 3.98
C LEU A 11 -1.54 -13.85 4.81
N GLY A 12 -1.20 -15.11 5.13
CA GLY A 12 -2.09 -16.03 5.80
C GLY A 12 -3.01 -16.82 4.87
N LYS A 13 -2.75 -16.80 3.55
CA LYS A 13 -3.48 -17.59 2.57
C LYS A 13 -3.42 -19.07 2.86
N ARG A 14 -4.53 -19.77 2.60
CA ARG A 14 -4.62 -21.22 2.66
C ARG A 14 -5.07 -21.77 1.33
N VAL A 15 -4.41 -22.81 0.85
CA VAL A 15 -4.78 -23.53 -0.36
C VAL A 15 -5.11 -24.97 0.02
N ASN A 16 -6.33 -25.42 -0.27
CA ASN A 16 -6.82 -26.76 0.15
C ASN A 16 -6.54 -27.04 1.63
N GLU A 17 -6.82 -26.05 2.49
CA GLU A 17 -6.60 -26.08 3.93
C GLU A 17 -5.12 -26.13 4.38
N ILE A 18 -4.17 -26.16 3.46
CA ILE A 18 -2.75 -26.04 3.76
C ILE A 18 -2.39 -24.56 3.93
N SER A 19 -1.73 -24.23 5.04
CA SER A 19 -1.22 -22.88 5.28
C SER A 19 -0.03 -22.59 4.37
N MET A 20 -0.04 -21.42 3.73
CA MET A 20 1.06 -20.96 2.87
C MET A 20 2.07 -20.06 3.63
N ILE A 21 1.94 -19.96 4.95
CA ILE A 21 2.71 -18.97 5.73
C ILE A 21 4.23 -19.17 5.61
N GLU A 22 4.68 -20.43 5.58
CA GLU A 22 6.12 -20.75 5.44
C GLU A 22 6.64 -20.39 4.05
N ASP A 23 5.84 -20.65 3.00
CA ASP A 23 6.20 -20.29 1.64
C ASP A 23 6.21 -18.75 1.48
N GLN A 24 5.24 -18.08 2.10
CA GLN A 24 5.17 -16.62 2.12
C GLN A 24 6.37 -16.01 2.85
N LYS A 25 6.74 -16.57 4.01
CA LYS A 25 7.95 -16.17 4.73
C LYS A 25 9.19 -16.31 3.83
N PHE A 26 9.35 -17.46 3.20
CA PHE A 26 10.49 -17.72 2.30
C PHE A 26 10.60 -16.69 1.18
N ILE A 27 9.47 -16.29 0.58
CA ILE A 27 9.44 -15.27 -0.47
C ILE A 27 9.76 -13.88 0.08
N LEU A 28 9.24 -13.53 1.25
CA LEU A 28 9.54 -12.23 1.88
C LEU A 28 11.02 -12.11 2.25
N ASP A 29 11.64 -13.18 2.77
CA ASP A 29 13.09 -13.23 3.06
C ASP A 29 13.93 -13.01 1.79
N GLN A 30 13.49 -13.58 0.64
CA GLN A 30 14.14 -13.31 -0.66
C GLN A 30 13.95 -11.86 -1.11
N ILE A 31 12.77 -11.27 -0.89
CA ILE A 31 12.50 -9.87 -1.20
C ILE A 31 13.42 -8.96 -0.37
N VAL A 32 13.58 -9.21 0.92
CA VAL A 32 14.49 -8.44 1.78
C VAL A 32 15.94 -8.54 1.25
N THR A 33 16.36 -9.73 0.85
CA THR A 33 17.68 -9.95 0.24
C THR A 33 17.84 -9.13 -1.04
N LEU A 34 16.86 -9.18 -1.94
CA LEU A 34 16.83 -8.40 -3.17
C LEU A 34 16.89 -6.89 -2.89
N VAL A 35 16.12 -6.42 -1.92
CA VAL A 35 16.10 -5.01 -1.50
C VAL A 35 17.49 -4.54 -1.10
N LYS A 36 18.21 -5.37 -0.35
CA LYS A 36 19.58 -5.08 0.10
C LYS A 36 20.60 -5.10 -1.04
N GLU A 37 20.55 -6.12 -1.88
CA GLU A 37 21.51 -6.31 -2.99
C GLU A 37 21.34 -5.23 -4.06
N GLU A 38 20.09 -4.94 -4.43
CA GLU A 38 19.74 -3.96 -5.46
C GLU A 38 19.72 -2.52 -4.95
N LYS A 39 19.85 -2.33 -3.62
CA LYS A 39 19.78 -1.01 -2.97
C LYS A 39 18.47 -0.29 -3.35
N ILE A 40 17.35 -0.94 -3.07
CA ILE A 40 16.03 -0.37 -3.31
C ILE A 40 15.81 0.81 -2.34
N ASP A 41 15.33 1.91 -2.86
CA ASP A 41 15.06 3.13 -2.07
C ASP A 41 13.64 3.18 -1.53
N VAL A 42 12.69 2.66 -2.31
CA VAL A 42 11.26 2.72 -2.01
C VAL A 42 10.58 1.39 -2.35
N ILE A 43 9.73 0.91 -1.45
CA ILE A 43 8.84 -0.23 -1.71
C ILE A 43 7.39 0.27 -1.74
N LEU A 44 6.65 -0.14 -2.76
CA LEU A 44 5.23 0.09 -2.90
C LEU A 44 4.50 -1.22 -2.59
N LEU A 45 3.68 -1.24 -1.54
CA LEU A 45 2.80 -2.35 -1.19
C LEU A 45 1.38 -1.98 -1.62
N CYS A 46 0.97 -2.48 -2.78
CA CYS A 46 -0.24 -2.01 -3.47
C CYS A 46 -1.45 -2.91 -3.24
N GLY A 47 -1.89 -3.00 -1.98
CA GLY A 47 -3.15 -3.66 -1.60
C GLY A 47 -3.06 -5.17 -1.41
N ASP A 48 -4.12 -5.72 -0.82
CA ASP A 48 -4.29 -7.13 -0.46
C ASP A 48 -3.07 -7.67 0.31
N ILE A 49 -2.74 -6.94 1.37
CA ILE A 49 -1.64 -7.28 2.26
C ILE A 49 -1.96 -8.59 2.99
N TYR A 50 -3.17 -8.70 3.51
CA TYR A 50 -3.68 -9.92 4.15
C TYR A 50 -4.69 -10.64 3.27
N ASP A 51 -4.77 -11.95 3.39
CA ASP A 51 -5.77 -12.77 2.68
C ASP A 51 -7.21 -12.51 3.16
N LYS A 52 -7.36 -12.01 4.39
CA LYS A 52 -8.67 -11.74 5.02
C LYS A 52 -8.64 -10.48 5.87
N ALA A 53 -9.78 -9.80 5.94
CA ALA A 53 -9.97 -8.62 6.79
C ALA A 53 -9.70 -8.86 8.29
N ILE A 54 -9.80 -10.12 8.75
CA ILE A 54 -9.34 -10.57 10.06
C ILE A 54 -8.19 -11.55 9.82
N PRO A 55 -6.93 -11.07 9.79
CA PRO A 55 -5.78 -11.93 9.56
C PRO A 55 -5.53 -12.88 10.71
N THR A 56 -4.84 -13.98 10.46
CA THR A 56 -4.34 -14.86 11.50
C THR A 56 -3.19 -14.20 12.25
N ILE A 57 -2.91 -14.68 13.45
CA ILE A 57 -1.80 -14.16 14.28
C ILE A 57 -0.46 -14.34 13.55
N GLU A 58 -0.28 -15.48 12.90
CA GLU A 58 0.93 -15.79 12.14
C GLU A 58 1.14 -14.81 10.97
N ALA A 59 0.04 -14.44 10.28
CA ALA A 59 0.11 -13.46 9.19
C ALA A 59 0.49 -12.06 9.70
N ILE A 60 -0.01 -11.69 10.89
CA ILE A 60 0.33 -10.41 11.53
C ILE A 60 1.82 -10.40 11.88
N HIS A 61 2.33 -11.46 12.51
CA HIS A 61 3.75 -11.57 12.86
C HIS A 61 4.64 -11.55 11.62
N LEU A 62 4.23 -12.25 10.55
CA LEU A 62 5.01 -12.28 9.32
C LEU A 62 5.11 -10.88 8.65
N LEU A 63 4.03 -10.09 8.66
CA LEU A 63 4.10 -8.71 8.18
C LEU A 63 4.97 -7.84 9.08
N ASP A 64 4.85 -8.00 10.39
CA ASP A 64 5.62 -7.23 11.38
C ASP A 64 7.13 -7.47 11.21
N GLU A 65 7.56 -8.74 11.14
CA GLU A 65 8.95 -9.13 10.87
C GLU A 65 9.46 -8.53 9.56
N PHE A 66 8.68 -8.64 8.48
CA PHE A 66 9.05 -8.09 7.18
C PHE A 66 9.23 -6.56 7.22
N LEU A 67 8.31 -5.84 7.85
CA LEU A 67 8.39 -4.38 7.97
C LEU A 67 9.54 -3.93 8.89
N GLU A 68 9.85 -4.70 9.93
CA GLU A 68 10.99 -4.46 10.81
C GLU A 68 12.31 -4.54 10.02
N GLU A 69 12.51 -5.62 9.25
CA GLU A 69 13.71 -5.79 8.40
C GLU A 69 13.86 -4.66 7.37
N LEU A 70 12.76 -4.24 6.74
CA LEU A 70 12.77 -3.10 5.81
C LEU A 70 13.10 -1.78 6.51
N SER A 71 12.61 -1.59 7.74
CA SER A 71 12.92 -0.41 8.56
C SER A 71 14.40 -0.35 8.93
N ASP A 72 15.01 -1.48 9.28
CA ASP A 72 16.45 -1.59 9.57
C ASP A 72 17.30 -1.23 8.35
N LEU A 73 16.84 -1.58 7.17
CA LEU A 73 17.47 -1.19 5.90
C LEU A 73 17.22 0.28 5.53
N LYS A 74 16.39 1.00 6.31
CA LYS A 74 15.99 2.40 6.08
C LYS A 74 15.30 2.65 4.76
N VAL A 75 14.66 1.62 4.20
CA VAL A 75 13.87 1.71 2.98
C VAL A 75 12.55 2.42 3.29
N LYS A 76 12.08 3.25 2.38
CA LYS A 76 10.74 3.85 2.51
C LYS A 76 9.70 2.86 2.02
N VAL A 77 8.68 2.61 2.83
CA VAL A 77 7.57 1.74 2.48
C VAL A 77 6.30 2.57 2.36
N LEU A 78 5.65 2.51 1.20
CA LEU A 78 4.35 3.12 0.94
C LEU A 78 3.32 2.00 0.75
N MET A 79 2.35 1.93 1.63
CA MET A 79 1.37 0.84 1.69
C MET A 79 -0.05 1.38 1.52
N ILE A 80 -0.83 0.76 0.65
CA ILE A 80 -2.28 0.98 0.55
C ILE A 80 -3.03 -0.30 0.89
N SER A 81 -4.30 -0.18 1.30
CA SER A 81 -5.17 -1.36 1.47
C SER A 81 -5.77 -1.79 0.14
N GLY A 82 -5.96 -3.10 -0.01
CA GLY A 82 -6.76 -3.72 -1.06
C GLY A 82 -8.17 -4.08 -0.59
N ASN A 83 -8.88 -4.87 -1.40
CA ASN A 83 -10.26 -5.25 -1.11
C ASN A 83 -10.41 -6.38 -0.07
N HIS A 84 -9.35 -7.14 0.19
CA HIS A 84 -9.31 -8.16 1.25
C HIS A 84 -8.96 -7.56 2.61
N ASP A 85 -8.29 -6.42 2.65
CA ASP A 85 -7.81 -5.80 3.88
C ASP A 85 -8.91 -5.12 4.68
N SER A 86 -8.73 -5.05 6.00
CA SER A 86 -9.47 -4.12 6.85
C SER A 86 -8.72 -2.80 6.91
N SER A 87 -9.32 -1.75 6.35
CA SER A 87 -8.76 -0.40 6.35
C SER A 87 -8.45 0.12 7.76
N GLU A 88 -9.33 -0.19 8.74
CA GLU A 88 -9.17 0.20 10.13
C GLU A 88 -7.99 -0.50 10.80
N ARG A 89 -7.82 -1.81 10.54
CA ARG A 89 -6.73 -2.60 11.15
C ARG A 89 -5.37 -2.19 10.60
N LEU A 90 -5.26 -2.00 9.27
CA LEU A 90 -4.04 -1.51 8.65
C LEU A 90 -3.70 -0.07 9.07
N SER A 91 -4.69 0.76 9.40
CA SER A 91 -4.43 2.12 9.85
C SER A 91 -3.88 2.21 11.27
N PHE A 92 -3.90 1.13 12.04
CA PHE A 92 -3.41 1.12 13.41
C PHE A 92 -1.94 1.53 13.47
N GLY A 93 -1.64 2.53 14.29
CA GLY A 93 -0.26 3.01 14.48
C GLY A 93 0.32 3.84 13.32
N ARG A 94 -0.40 4.11 12.23
CA ARG A 94 0.10 4.77 11.01
C ARG A 94 0.88 6.08 11.29
N ASN A 95 0.46 6.86 12.28
CA ASN A 95 1.13 8.11 12.63
C ASN A 95 2.47 7.90 13.34
N LEU A 96 2.64 6.78 14.01
CA LEU A 96 3.90 6.37 14.62
C LEU A 96 4.85 5.83 13.57
N PHE A 97 4.36 5.02 12.66
CA PHE A 97 5.13 4.37 11.60
C PHE A 97 5.74 5.35 10.59
N LYS A 98 5.12 6.51 10.38
CA LYS A 98 5.72 7.59 9.56
C LYS A 98 7.13 7.98 10.01
N ARG A 99 7.44 7.85 11.31
CA ARG A 99 8.78 8.15 11.86
C ARG A 99 9.82 7.10 11.44
N SER A 100 9.37 5.91 11.07
CA SER A 100 10.19 4.80 10.58
C SER A 100 10.11 4.63 9.05
N ASN A 101 9.77 5.70 8.32
CA ASN A 101 9.62 5.69 6.87
C ASN A 101 8.52 4.75 6.32
N LEU A 102 7.59 4.33 7.15
CA LEU A 102 6.42 3.54 6.73
C LEU A 102 5.18 4.45 6.65
N TYR A 103 4.67 4.61 5.43
CA TYR A 103 3.51 5.43 5.11
C TYR A 103 2.34 4.53 4.74
N ILE A 104 1.23 4.63 5.47
CA ILE A 104 0.06 3.77 5.27
C ILE A 104 -1.15 4.64 4.92
N ALA A 105 -1.70 4.44 3.72
CA ALA A 105 -2.97 5.01 3.29
C ALA A 105 -3.97 3.86 3.08
N SER A 106 -4.69 3.50 4.14
CA SER A 106 -5.68 2.41 4.12
C SER A 106 -7.12 2.91 4.12
N GLN A 107 -7.33 4.20 4.35
CA GLN A 107 -8.66 4.83 4.36
C GLN A 107 -8.67 6.05 3.45
N PHE A 108 -9.72 6.18 2.64
CA PHE A 108 -9.96 7.38 1.86
C PHE A 108 -10.72 8.40 2.70
N ASN A 109 -10.12 9.57 2.93
CA ASN A 109 -10.68 10.67 3.72
C ASN A 109 -10.82 11.93 2.85
N GLN A 110 -11.70 11.89 1.85
CA GLN A 110 -12.01 12.97 0.91
C GLN A 110 -10.90 13.32 -0.10
N GLU A 111 -9.65 13.02 0.19
CA GLU A 111 -8.51 13.30 -0.68
C GLU A 111 -7.62 12.08 -0.83
N ILE A 112 -6.98 11.95 -1.99
CA ILE A 112 -5.93 10.97 -2.21
C ILE A 112 -4.68 11.43 -1.47
N GLU A 113 -4.16 10.61 -0.55
CA GLU A 113 -2.98 10.97 0.24
C GLU A 113 -1.75 11.07 -0.67
N LYS A 114 -1.02 12.17 -0.57
CA LYS A 114 0.19 12.44 -1.36
C LYS A 114 1.42 12.43 -0.48
N ILE A 115 2.44 11.68 -0.89
CA ILE A 115 3.78 11.69 -0.30
C ILE A 115 4.76 12.17 -1.37
N THR A 116 5.55 13.19 -1.06
CA THR A 116 6.61 13.67 -1.96
C THR A 116 7.98 13.27 -1.41
N ILE A 117 8.76 12.57 -2.20
CA ILE A 117 10.14 12.21 -1.91
C ILE A 117 11.05 13.05 -2.81
N LYS A 118 12.06 13.68 -2.20
CA LYS A 118 13.05 14.45 -2.94
C LYS A 118 14.29 13.60 -3.20
N GLU A 119 14.76 13.59 -4.43
CA GLU A 119 16.00 12.94 -4.84
C GLU A 119 16.71 13.75 -5.92
N ASP A 120 17.98 14.05 -5.70
CA ASP A 120 18.85 14.77 -6.64
C ASP A 120 18.25 16.07 -7.19
N GLY A 121 17.48 16.79 -6.35
CA GLY A 121 16.83 18.04 -6.72
C GLY A 121 15.48 17.89 -7.41
N TYR A 122 15.01 16.66 -7.68
CA TYR A 122 13.71 16.37 -8.27
C TYR A 122 12.70 15.93 -7.21
N ASN A 123 11.45 16.28 -7.42
CA ASN A 123 10.34 15.78 -6.62
C ASN A 123 9.73 14.57 -7.30
N ILE A 124 9.50 13.51 -6.53
CA ILE A 124 8.73 12.34 -6.94
C ILE A 124 7.51 12.27 -6.04
N ASN A 125 6.34 12.40 -6.63
CA ASN A 125 5.07 12.42 -5.93
C ASN A 125 4.41 11.05 -6.00
N PHE A 126 4.08 10.48 -4.86
CA PHE A 126 3.35 9.24 -4.74
C PHE A 126 1.93 9.56 -4.25
N TYR A 127 0.94 9.24 -5.06
CA TYR A 127 -0.48 9.36 -4.74
C TYR A 127 -0.97 8.00 -4.30
N MET A 128 -1.47 7.91 -3.08
CA MET A 128 -1.81 6.65 -2.43
C MET A 128 -3.33 6.53 -2.34
N LEU A 129 -3.94 5.83 -3.31
CA LEU A 129 -5.39 5.56 -3.35
C LEU A 129 -5.65 4.13 -2.85
N PRO A 130 -6.16 3.96 -1.61
CA PRO A 130 -6.57 2.65 -1.12
C PRO A 130 -7.76 2.11 -1.93
N PHE A 131 -8.05 0.82 -1.78
CA PHE A 131 -9.26 0.27 -2.36
C PHE A 131 -10.50 0.98 -1.83
N VAL A 132 -11.36 1.40 -2.75
CA VAL A 132 -12.61 2.09 -2.44
C VAL A 132 -13.77 1.55 -3.27
N LYS A 133 -14.95 1.47 -2.67
CA LYS A 133 -16.19 1.11 -3.37
C LYS A 133 -16.92 2.39 -3.78
N PRO A 134 -17.57 2.44 -4.97
CA PRO A 134 -18.34 3.61 -5.41
C PRO A 134 -19.33 4.10 -4.36
N ALA A 135 -20.06 3.21 -3.70
CA ALA A 135 -21.01 3.58 -2.66
C ALA A 135 -20.36 4.35 -1.49
N TYR A 136 -19.12 4.00 -1.11
CA TYR A 136 -18.40 4.72 -0.07
C TYR A 136 -17.97 6.11 -0.55
N ILE A 137 -17.41 6.20 -1.76
CA ILE A 137 -17.00 7.47 -2.35
C ILE A 137 -18.19 8.41 -2.55
N ASN A 138 -19.32 7.89 -3.05
CA ASN A 138 -20.56 8.64 -3.20
C ASN A 138 -21.01 9.25 -1.88
N HIS A 139 -20.93 8.49 -0.79
CA HIS A 139 -21.27 8.97 0.54
C HIS A 139 -20.30 10.06 1.04
N VAL A 140 -19.01 9.84 0.91
CA VAL A 140 -17.95 10.74 1.41
C VAL A 140 -17.91 12.05 0.64
N LEU A 141 -17.96 11.99 -0.70
CA LEU A 141 -17.85 13.15 -1.58
C LEU A 141 -19.19 13.78 -1.94
N LYS A 142 -20.32 13.16 -1.53
CA LYS A 142 -21.69 13.59 -1.87
C LYS A 142 -21.93 13.69 -3.38
N ILE A 143 -21.43 12.70 -4.12
CA ILE A 143 -21.59 12.55 -5.57
C ILE A 143 -22.44 11.32 -5.87
N GLN A 144 -22.75 11.09 -7.14
CA GLN A 144 -23.46 9.91 -7.63
C GLN A 144 -22.68 9.32 -8.80
N THR A 145 -22.07 8.17 -8.58
CA THR A 145 -21.42 7.35 -9.60
C THR A 145 -21.99 5.94 -9.52
N GLU A 146 -22.19 5.28 -10.65
CA GLU A 146 -22.77 3.94 -10.72
C GLU A 146 -21.70 2.86 -10.89
N THR A 147 -20.58 3.23 -11.52
CA THR A 147 -19.50 2.31 -11.85
C THR A 147 -18.19 2.66 -11.14
N TYR A 148 -17.28 1.67 -11.06
CA TYR A 148 -15.92 1.91 -10.58
C TYR A 148 -15.16 2.89 -11.48
N GLU A 149 -15.35 2.80 -12.80
CA GLU A 149 -14.71 3.69 -13.77
C GLU A 149 -15.11 5.15 -13.56
N GLU A 150 -16.41 5.43 -13.43
CA GLU A 150 -16.92 6.80 -13.15
C GLU A 150 -16.37 7.34 -11.83
N CYS A 151 -16.38 6.47 -10.79
CA CYS A 151 -15.87 6.82 -9.48
C CYS A 151 -14.36 7.16 -9.55
N PHE A 152 -13.58 6.30 -10.21
CA PHE A 152 -12.15 6.51 -10.36
C PHE A 152 -11.84 7.78 -11.17
N LYS A 153 -12.53 7.99 -12.28
CA LYS A 153 -12.40 9.21 -13.09
C LYS A 153 -12.64 10.46 -12.24
N HIS A 154 -13.74 10.47 -11.47
CA HIS A 154 -14.07 11.58 -10.59
C HIS A 154 -12.99 11.84 -9.52
N LEU A 155 -12.43 10.79 -8.95
CA LEU A 155 -11.33 10.91 -7.99
C LEU A 155 -10.08 11.50 -8.64
N MET A 156 -9.74 11.07 -9.86
CA MET A 156 -8.55 11.54 -10.58
C MET A 156 -8.68 13.00 -11.04
N GLU A 157 -9.87 13.46 -11.38
CA GLU A 157 -10.14 14.85 -11.72
C GLU A 157 -9.87 15.83 -10.57
N GLN A 158 -9.92 15.36 -9.32
CA GLN A 158 -9.61 16.17 -8.13
C GLN A 158 -8.11 16.24 -7.83
N VAL A 159 -7.30 15.37 -8.42
CA VAL A 159 -5.86 15.33 -8.17
C VAL A 159 -5.15 16.41 -8.96
N LYS A 160 -4.56 17.38 -8.25
CA LYS A 160 -3.72 18.40 -8.88
C LYS A 160 -2.32 17.85 -9.12
N ILE A 161 -2.07 17.44 -10.35
CA ILE A 161 -0.76 16.92 -10.80
C ILE A 161 0.12 18.09 -11.24
N ASN A 162 1.37 18.12 -10.79
CA ASN A 162 2.40 18.97 -11.38
C ASN A 162 3.09 18.17 -12.49
N GLU A 163 2.85 18.53 -13.75
CA GLU A 163 3.37 17.81 -14.92
C GLU A 163 4.89 17.94 -15.07
N ASP A 164 5.51 18.92 -14.43
CA ASP A 164 6.98 19.10 -14.42
C ASP A 164 7.68 18.15 -13.42
N GLU A 165 6.93 17.38 -12.66
CA GLU A 165 7.44 16.45 -11.64
C GLU A 165 7.06 15.00 -12.00
N THR A 166 7.81 14.05 -11.45
CA THR A 166 7.43 12.63 -11.56
C THR A 166 6.25 12.32 -10.65
N ASN A 167 5.19 11.75 -11.21
CA ASN A 167 3.96 11.42 -10.49
C ASN A 167 3.67 9.93 -10.63
N ILE A 168 3.49 9.24 -9.51
CA ILE A 168 3.23 7.81 -9.41
C ILE A 168 1.95 7.61 -8.60
N LEU A 169 0.99 6.88 -9.16
CA LEU A 169 -0.23 6.49 -8.47
C LEU A 169 -0.12 5.05 -7.97
N LEU A 170 -0.33 4.86 -6.68
CA LEU A 170 -0.58 3.54 -6.09
C LEU A 170 -2.10 3.37 -6.04
N ALA A 171 -2.59 2.30 -6.64
CA ALA A 171 -4.01 1.97 -6.61
C ALA A 171 -4.21 0.45 -6.61
N HIS A 172 -5.31 0.01 -6.01
CA HIS A 172 -5.78 -1.37 -6.02
C HIS A 172 -7.30 -1.33 -6.28
N GLN A 173 -7.70 -1.36 -7.55
CA GLN A 173 -9.09 -1.17 -7.97
C GLN A 173 -9.48 -2.25 -8.99
N PHE A 174 -10.80 -2.44 -9.21
CA PHE A 174 -11.34 -3.33 -10.24
C PHE A 174 -11.48 -2.63 -11.59
#